data_aa14d48b812a47b559d332aeeedd1209
#
_entry.id   aa14d48b812a47b559d332aeeedd1209
#
_cell.length_a   1.000
_cell.length_b   1.000
_cell.length_c   1.000
_cell.angle_alpha   90.00
_cell.angle_beta   90.00
_cell.angle_gamma   90.00
#
_symmetry.space_group_name_H-M   'P 1'
#
loop_
_entity.id
_entity.type
_entity.pdbx_description
1 polymer ?
#
loop_
_entity_poly.entity_id
_entity_poly.type
_entity_poly.pdbx_seq_one_letter_code
_entity_poly.pdbx_strand_id
1 'polypeptide(L)'
;MTVLVSKIYSAERWFEAGQGPRYQQLRRYLTASIRSGELAADTQLPPERVLADLTDVSRVTVRRAISALADEGLVEQRRGAGTFVRQQIEKLEQSLSSLVSFSENIRLRGQKPSSRVLQRGLFMPDRDEFLILGLTQASRVARIKRLRFADDTPLAIETSTVPADIIPDPDVVETSLYEALRARDRAPVRAVQRVTACNLALKDAELLGLTAGDAVLSIQRTAFMRDGRIVELTTGYYRSDMYDFVTELRPEADE
;
A
#
# COMPACT_ATOMS: atom_id res chain seq x y z
N MET A 1 -24.07 14.84 23.18
CA MET A 1 -23.61 14.54 21.80
C MET A 1 -23.69 15.74 20.83
N THR A 2 -24.61 16.68 21.01
CA THR A 2 -24.87 17.83 20.09
C THR A 2 -23.80 18.93 20.10
N VAL A 3 -23.15 19.21 21.21
CA VAL A 3 -22.19 20.34 21.39
C VAL A 3 -20.80 20.03 20.75
N LEU A 4 -20.37 18.79 20.72
CA LEU A 4 -19.08 18.41 20.12
C LEU A 4 -19.16 18.45 18.58
N VAL A 5 -20.29 18.01 18.01
CA VAL A 5 -20.53 17.99 16.56
C VAL A 5 -20.57 19.41 15.97
N SER A 6 -21.15 20.38 16.67
CA SER A 6 -21.20 21.77 16.20
C SER A 6 -19.81 22.43 16.10
N LYS A 7 -18.88 22.07 16.99
CA LYS A 7 -17.52 22.64 16.98
C LYS A 7 -16.67 22.20 15.81
N ILE A 8 -16.84 20.97 15.31
CA ILE A 8 -16.05 20.45 14.18
C ILE A 8 -16.36 21.22 12.90
N TYR A 9 -17.60 21.62 12.68
CA TYR A 9 -18.03 22.25 11.42
C TYR A 9 -18.07 23.79 11.48
N SER A 10 -17.63 24.43 12.57
CA SER A 10 -17.62 25.89 12.70
C SER A 10 -16.74 26.53 11.61
N ALA A 11 -17.24 27.61 10.98
CA ALA A 11 -16.53 28.36 9.95
C ALA A 11 -15.13 28.87 10.42
N GLU A 12 -14.98 29.15 11.71
CA GLU A 12 -13.71 29.59 12.31
C GLU A 12 -12.58 28.55 12.17
N ARG A 13 -12.89 27.28 11.98
CA ARG A 13 -11.90 26.20 11.87
C ARG A 13 -11.40 25.97 10.44
N TRP A 14 -12.14 26.37 9.46
CA TRP A 14 -11.83 25.98 8.09
C TRP A 14 -11.85 27.14 7.08
N PHE A 15 -12.49 28.26 7.39
CA PHE A 15 -12.61 29.38 6.47
C PHE A 15 -11.54 30.43 6.73
N GLU A 16 -10.80 30.78 5.68
CA GLU A 16 -9.84 31.89 5.66
C GLU A 16 -10.10 32.75 4.41
N ALA A 17 -10.31 34.05 4.63
CA ALA A 17 -10.58 34.98 3.52
C ALA A 17 -9.37 35.04 2.57
N GLY A 18 -9.64 35.01 1.26
CA GLY A 18 -8.59 35.07 0.25
C GLY A 18 -7.92 33.74 -0.14
N GLN A 19 -8.23 32.64 0.54
CA GLN A 19 -7.63 31.31 0.27
C GLN A 19 -8.40 30.47 -0.78
N GLY A 20 -9.11 31.13 -1.68
CA GLY A 20 -9.83 30.50 -2.78
C GLY A 20 -11.30 30.17 -2.48
N PRO A 21 -11.97 29.41 -3.35
CA PRO A 21 -13.40 29.14 -3.23
C PRO A 21 -13.76 28.42 -1.93
N ARG A 22 -14.86 28.83 -1.27
CA ARG A 22 -15.32 28.25 -0.01
C ARG A 22 -15.50 26.73 -0.05
N TYR A 23 -16.01 26.17 -1.17
CA TYR A 23 -16.18 24.73 -1.28
C TYR A 23 -14.85 23.96 -1.29
N GLN A 24 -13.77 24.55 -1.84
CA GLN A 24 -12.44 23.93 -1.81
C GLN A 24 -11.82 23.96 -0.42
N GLN A 25 -12.03 25.06 0.32
CA GLN A 25 -11.56 25.18 1.68
C GLN A 25 -12.29 24.19 2.59
N LEU A 26 -13.62 24.10 2.48
CA LEU A 26 -14.42 23.12 3.25
C LEU A 26 -14.02 21.68 2.89
N ARG A 27 -13.81 21.36 1.60
CA ARG A 27 -13.30 20.04 1.16
C ARG A 27 -11.96 19.75 1.81
N ARG A 28 -10.97 20.65 1.71
CA ARG A 28 -9.63 20.46 2.30
C ARG A 28 -9.71 20.21 3.80
N TYR A 29 -10.53 20.98 4.50
CA TYR A 29 -10.72 20.81 5.93
C TYR A 29 -11.34 19.46 6.29
N LEU A 30 -12.43 19.05 5.62
CA LEU A 30 -13.06 17.75 5.85
C LEU A 30 -12.14 16.60 5.50
N THR A 31 -11.35 16.72 4.41
CA THR A 31 -10.30 15.75 4.06
C THR A 31 -9.29 15.60 5.20
N ALA A 32 -8.82 16.71 5.78
CA ALA A 32 -7.88 16.68 6.90
C ALA A 32 -8.50 16.05 8.15
N SER A 33 -9.76 16.40 8.49
CA SER A 33 -10.48 15.83 9.65
C SER A 33 -10.77 14.33 9.49
N ILE A 34 -11.01 13.84 8.27
CA ILE A 34 -11.15 12.41 7.98
C ILE A 34 -9.80 11.69 8.14
N ARG A 35 -8.74 12.24 7.54
CA ARG A 35 -7.40 11.63 7.61
C ARG A 35 -6.80 11.63 9.02
N SER A 36 -7.07 12.63 9.82
CA SER A 36 -6.64 12.69 11.23
C SER A 36 -7.46 11.81 12.17
N GLY A 37 -8.57 11.21 11.69
CA GLY A 37 -9.49 10.42 12.50
C GLY A 37 -10.45 11.27 13.37
N GLU A 38 -10.41 12.61 13.30
CA GLU A 38 -11.38 13.48 13.97
C GLU A 38 -12.81 13.20 13.49
N LEU A 39 -12.96 12.87 12.20
CA LEU A 39 -14.15 12.26 11.61
C LEU A 39 -13.84 10.78 11.35
N ALA A 40 -14.15 9.93 12.31
CA ALA A 40 -13.86 8.50 12.25
C ALA A 40 -14.59 7.79 11.11
N ALA A 41 -14.09 6.64 10.70
CA ALA A 41 -14.73 5.76 9.72
C ALA A 41 -16.17 5.41 10.18
N ASP A 42 -17.06 5.22 9.21
CA ASP A 42 -18.50 4.98 9.38
C ASP A 42 -19.26 6.10 10.11
N THR A 43 -18.62 7.23 10.42
CA THR A 43 -19.30 8.41 10.95
C THR A 43 -20.26 8.96 9.89
N GLN A 44 -21.53 9.11 10.24
CA GLN A 44 -22.51 9.78 9.38
C GLN A 44 -22.26 11.30 9.41
N LEU A 45 -22.02 11.89 8.24
CA LEU A 45 -21.98 13.35 8.10
C LEU A 45 -23.39 13.93 8.27
N PRO A 46 -23.52 15.14 8.89
CA PRO A 46 -24.80 15.81 8.94
C PRO A 46 -25.44 15.97 7.56
N PRO A 47 -26.78 15.91 7.44
CA PRO A 47 -27.46 16.22 6.19
C PRO A 47 -27.02 17.56 5.59
N GLU A 48 -26.97 17.69 4.26
CA GLU A 48 -26.48 18.90 3.57
C GLU A 48 -27.08 20.21 4.12
N ARG A 49 -28.35 20.18 4.52
CA ARG A 49 -29.01 21.36 5.13
C ARG A 49 -28.39 21.74 6.45
N VAL A 50 -28.22 20.74 7.33
CA VAL A 50 -27.64 20.94 8.67
C VAL A 50 -26.18 21.34 8.55
N LEU A 51 -25.44 20.70 7.62
CA LEU A 51 -24.04 21.02 7.38
C LEU A 51 -23.88 22.46 6.84
N ALA A 52 -24.78 22.92 5.99
CA ALA A 52 -24.80 24.30 5.49
C ALA A 52 -24.99 25.32 6.63
N ASP A 53 -25.90 25.03 7.55
CA ASP A 53 -26.14 25.86 8.75
C ASP A 53 -24.91 25.85 9.68
N LEU A 54 -24.27 24.71 9.90
CA LEU A 54 -23.10 24.57 10.78
C LEU A 54 -21.83 25.21 10.20
N THR A 55 -21.68 25.21 8.89
CA THR A 55 -20.47 25.70 8.17
C THR A 55 -20.63 27.13 7.69
N ASP A 56 -21.80 27.77 7.88
CA ASP A 56 -22.13 29.11 7.37
C ASP A 56 -21.88 29.29 5.85
N VAL A 57 -22.31 28.30 5.05
CA VAL A 57 -22.26 28.37 3.59
C VAL A 57 -23.54 27.88 2.95
N SER A 58 -23.69 28.18 1.64
CA SER A 58 -24.85 27.70 0.90
C SER A 58 -24.87 26.18 0.75
N ARG A 59 -26.08 25.59 0.66
CA ARG A 59 -26.24 24.15 0.40
C ARG A 59 -25.55 23.70 -0.91
N VAL A 60 -25.47 24.57 -1.92
CA VAL A 60 -24.75 24.29 -3.16
C VAL A 60 -23.24 24.14 -2.89
N THR A 61 -22.68 25.00 -2.02
CA THR A 61 -21.26 24.92 -1.62
C THR A 61 -20.97 23.62 -0.88
N VAL A 62 -21.83 23.25 0.07
CA VAL A 62 -21.72 21.96 0.80
C VAL A 62 -21.80 20.79 -0.15
N ARG A 63 -22.80 20.75 -1.03
CA ARG A 63 -22.98 19.68 -2.01
C ARG A 63 -21.75 19.49 -2.90
N ARG A 64 -21.16 20.60 -3.41
CA ARG A 64 -19.92 20.53 -4.19
C ARG A 64 -18.75 19.95 -3.39
N ALA A 65 -18.62 20.34 -2.12
CA ALA A 65 -17.57 19.79 -1.26
C ALA A 65 -17.77 18.28 -0.99
N ILE A 66 -19.00 17.87 -0.65
CA ILE A 66 -19.34 16.46 -0.42
C ILE A 66 -19.21 15.62 -1.69
N SER A 67 -19.64 16.13 -2.86
CA SER A 67 -19.45 15.42 -4.13
C SER A 67 -17.97 15.19 -4.41
N ALA A 68 -17.13 16.21 -4.25
CA ALA A 68 -15.69 16.05 -4.43
C ALA A 68 -15.06 15.05 -3.46
N LEU A 69 -15.51 15.01 -2.19
CA LEU A 69 -15.08 13.98 -1.23
C LEU A 69 -15.55 12.57 -1.63
N ALA A 70 -16.72 12.44 -2.23
CA ALA A 70 -17.21 11.16 -2.76
C ALA A 70 -16.42 10.71 -3.99
N ASP A 71 -16.09 11.63 -4.90
CA ASP A 71 -15.24 11.36 -6.07
C ASP A 71 -13.82 10.94 -5.64
N GLU A 72 -13.30 11.49 -4.53
CA GLU A 72 -12.04 11.11 -3.90
C GLU A 72 -12.13 9.82 -3.07
N GLY A 73 -13.33 9.22 -2.94
CA GLY A 73 -13.55 8.00 -2.16
C GLY A 73 -13.46 8.17 -0.64
N LEU A 74 -13.44 9.40 -0.14
CA LEU A 74 -13.37 9.73 1.30
C LEU A 74 -14.71 9.54 2.02
N VAL A 75 -15.81 9.69 1.29
CA VAL A 75 -17.16 9.45 1.80
C VAL A 75 -17.97 8.63 0.80
N GLU A 76 -19.01 7.98 1.28
CA GLU A 76 -20.00 7.30 0.44
C GLU A 76 -21.40 7.79 0.72
N GLN A 77 -22.21 7.91 -0.33
CA GLN A 77 -23.61 8.26 -0.24
C GLN A 77 -24.46 6.97 -0.26
N ARG A 78 -25.04 6.62 0.88
CA ARG A 78 -25.98 5.48 1.00
C ARG A 78 -27.39 5.99 0.79
N ARG A 79 -28.05 5.49 -0.27
CA ARG A 79 -29.41 5.94 -0.67
C ARG A 79 -30.39 5.79 0.50
N GLY A 80 -31.03 6.90 0.89
CA GLY A 80 -31.98 6.96 2.00
C GLY A 80 -31.36 6.96 3.40
N ALA A 81 -30.05 6.68 3.54
CA ALA A 81 -29.36 6.64 4.82
C ALA A 81 -28.46 7.85 5.09
N GLY A 82 -27.98 8.53 4.03
CA GLY A 82 -27.13 9.71 4.16
C GLY A 82 -25.71 9.53 3.62
N THR A 83 -24.80 10.41 4.03
CA THR A 83 -23.39 10.37 3.65
C THR A 83 -22.56 9.89 4.85
N PHE A 84 -21.69 8.91 4.61
CA PHE A 84 -20.85 8.30 5.64
C PHE A 84 -19.37 8.45 5.27
N VAL A 85 -18.54 8.66 6.27
CA VAL A 85 -17.07 8.64 6.13
C VAL A 85 -16.66 7.21 5.80
N ARG A 86 -15.95 7.03 4.69
CA ARG A 86 -15.37 5.73 4.36
C ARG A 86 -14.20 5.43 5.28
N GLN A 87 -14.04 4.16 5.60
CA GLN A 87 -12.80 3.70 6.23
C GLN A 87 -11.65 4.03 5.27
N GLN A 88 -10.81 4.99 5.67
CA GLN A 88 -9.58 5.27 4.94
C GLN A 88 -8.60 4.17 5.30
N ILE A 89 -8.34 3.31 4.35
CA ILE A 89 -7.18 2.42 4.43
C ILE A 89 -6.00 3.32 4.06
N GLU A 90 -5.22 3.76 5.06
CA GLU A 90 -3.94 4.41 4.76
C GLU A 90 -3.13 3.47 3.90
N LYS A 91 -2.99 3.82 2.63
CA LYS A 91 -2.19 3.00 1.73
C LYS A 91 -0.74 2.98 2.19
N LEU A 92 -0.17 1.81 2.15
CA LEU A 92 1.23 1.61 2.47
C LEU A 92 2.08 2.20 1.34
N GLU A 93 2.55 3.42 1.52
CA GLU A 93 3.44 4.07 0.57
C GLU A 93 4.83 3.43 0.64
N GLN A 94 5.33 2.88 -0.44
CA GLN A 94 6.72 2.45 -0.57
C GLN A 94 7.48 3.40 -1.46
N SER A 95 8.58 3.96 -0.96
CA SER A 95 9.50 4.72 -1.79
C SER A 95 10.13 3.81 -2.84
N LEU A 96 10.06 4.22 -4.11
CA LEU A 96 10.76 3.55 -5.21
C LEU A 96 12.25 3.85 -5.23
N SER A 97 12.72 4.84 -4.47
CA SER A 97 14.12 5.27 -4.42
C SER A 97 14.96 4.55 -3.35
N SER A 98 14.35 3.70 -2.50
CA SER A 98 15.06 3.00 -1.43
C SER A 98 14.84 1.49 -1.49
N LEU A 99 15.94 0.74 -1.30
CA LEU A 99 15.91 -0.71 -1.23
C LEU A 99 15.58 -1.16 0.21
N VAL A 100 14.30 -1.26 0.50
CA VAL A 100 13.78 -1.78 1.78
C VAL A 100 13.05 -3.09 1.57
N SER A 101 13.15 -4.01 2.53
CA SER A 101 12.35 -5.22 2.54
C SER A 101 10.89 -4.92 2.89
N PHE A 102 9.98 -5.83 2.52
CA PHE A 102 8.58 -5.74 2.95
C PHE A 102 8.46 -5.57 4.48
N SER A 103 9.17 -6.40 5.24
CA SER A 103 9.10 -6.37 6.71
C SER A 103 9.61 -5.06 7.30
N GLU A 104 10.68 -4.49 6.75
CA GLU A 104 11.19 -3.17 7.16
C GLU A 104 10.19 -2.07 6.83
N ASN A 105 9.61 -2.10 5.63
CA ASN A 105 8.62 -1.10 5.22
C ASN A 105 7.40 -1.08 6.15
N ILE A 106 6.89 -2.25 6.55
CA ILE A 106 5.77 -2.36 7.49
C ILE A 106 6.17 -1.85 8.89
N ARG A 107 7.36 -2.19 9.39
CA ARG A 107 7.85 -1.71 10.70
C ARG A 107 8.05 -0.19 10.74
N LEU A 108 8.58 0.40 9.67
CA LEU A 108 8.76 1.87 9.57
C LEU A 108 7.45 2.65 9.72
N ARG A 109 6.33 1.99 9.52
CA ARG A 109 4.97 2.54 9.66
C ARG A 109 4.32 2.22 10.99
N GLY A 110 5.07 1.62 11.91
CA GLY A 110 4.58 1.25 13.23
C GLY A 110 3.69 0.00 13.24
N GLN A 111 3.59 -0.71 12.12
CA GLN A 111 2.79 -1.93 12.01
C GLN A 111 3.67 -3.18 12.16
N LYS A 112 3.06 -4.29 12.55
CA LYS A 112 3.73 -5.57 12.75
C LYS A 112 3.68 -6.41 11.47
N PRO A 113 4.85 -6.67 10.82
CA PRO A 113 4.90 -7.57 9.67
C PRO A 113 4.75 -9.02 10.12
N SER A 114 3.95 -9.77 9.41
CA SER A 114 3.86 -11.22 9.57
C SER A 114 3.73 -11.94 8.22
N SER A 115 3.88 -13.26 8.21
CA SER A 115 3.78 -14.05 6.99
C SER A 115 3.19 -15.42 7.26
N ARG A 116 2.34 -15.87 6.36
CA ARG A 116 1.94 -17.27 6.26
C ARG A 116 2.67 -17.90 5.07
N VAL A 117 3.47 -18.92 5.32
CA VAL A 117 4.17 -19.66 4.26
C VAL A 117 3.13 -20.48 3.48
N LEU A 118 3.10 -20.29 2.17
CA LEU A 118 2.24 -21.03 1.24
C LEU A 118 3.00 -22.17 0.56
N GLN A 119 4.29 -21.94 0.28
CA GLN A 119 5.22 -22.95 -0.27
C GLN A 119 6.64 -22.58 0.15
N ARG A 120 7.46 -23.57 0.50
CA ARG A 120 8.86 -23.37 0.81
C ARG A 120 9.64 -24.65 0.51
N GLY A 121 10.83 -24.53 -0.07
CA GLY A 121 11.68 -25.68 -0.35
C GLY A 121 12.79 -25.37 -1.35
N LEU A 122 13.57 -26.41 -1.69
CA LEU A 122 14.56 -26.39 -2.75
C LEU A 122 13.97 -27.02 -4.01
N PHE A 123 14.07 -26.27 -5.11
CA PHE A 123 13.48 -26.65 -6.40
C PHE A 123 14.51 -26.56 -7.53
N MET A 124 14.23 -27.21 -8.64
CA MET A 124 14.85 -26.88 -9.91
C MET A 124 14.32 -25.50 -10.33
N PRO A 125 15.19 -24.61 -10.86
CA PRO A 125 14.75 -23.34 -11.40
C PRO A 125 13.85 -23.55 -12.62
N ASP A 126 12.84 -22.71 -12.77
CA ASP A 126 12.15 -22.60 -14.04
C ASP A 126 13.01 -21.83 -15.07
N ARG A 127 12.49 -21.66 -16.29
CA ARG A 127 13.23 -21.01 -17.36
C ARG A 127 13.61 -19.56 -17.05
N ASP A 128 12.68 -18.83 -16.47
CA ASP A 128 12.86 -17.39 -16.18
C ASP A 128 13.80 -17.21 -14.99
N GLU A 129 13.64 -18.02 -13.94
CA GLU A 129 14.55 -18.06 -12.79
C GLU A 129 15.97 -18.43 -13.23
N PHE A 130 16.11 -19.45 -14.11
CA PHE A 130 17.40 -19.88 -14.63
C PHE A 130 18.12 -18.75 -15.36
N LEU A 131 17.41 -18.05 -16.27
CA LEU A 131 17.97 -16.98 -17.09
C LEU A 131 18.28 -15.73 -16.25
N ILE A 132 17.33 -15.30 -15.41
CA ILE A 132 17.46 -14.06 -14.65
C ILE A 132 18.52 -14.20 -13.56
N LEU A 133 18.55 -15.32 -12.84
CA LEU A 133 19.52 -15.55 -11.76
C LEU A 133 20.92 -15.98 -12.26
N GLY A 134 21.09 -16.19 -13.58
CA GLY A 134 22.36 -16.60 -14.18
C GLY A 134 22.85 -17.95 -13.67
N LEU A 135 21.94 -18.93 -13.56
CA LEU A 135 22.20 -20.24 -12.99
C LEU A 135 22.85 -21.23 -13.96
N THR A 136 23.45 -22.28 -13.44
CA THR A 136 23.94 -23.43 -14.22
C THR A 136 22.94 -24.58 -14.18
N GLN A 137 23.09 -25.59 -15.09
CA GLN A 137 22.16 -26.72 -15.14
C GLN A 137 22.08 -27.53 -13.83
N ALA A 138 23.13 -27.52 -13.02
CA ALA A 138 23.17 -28.23 -11.72
C ALA A 138 22.62 -27.38 -10.56
N SER A 139 22.29 -26.11 -10.80
CA SER A 139 21.84 -25.19 -9.76
C SER A 139 20.44 -25.53 -9.27
N ARG A 140 20.22 -25.32 -7.98
CA ARG A 140 18.92 -25.32 -7.32
C ARG A 140 18.59 -23.94 -6.78
N VAL A 141 17.33 -23.71 -6.51
CA VAL A 141 16.82 -22.48 -5.91
C VAL A 141 16.03 -22.77 -4.66
N ALA A 142 16.24 -21.96 -3.63
CA ALA A 142 15.34 -21.83 -2.49
C ALA A 142 14.17 -20.95 -2.94
N ARG A 143 12.97 -21.52 -3.02
CA ARG A 143 11.75 -20.78 -3.37
C ARG A 143 10.84 -20.72 -2.17
N ILE A 144 10.38 -19.50 -1.83
CA ILE A 144 9.55 -19.23 -0.66
C ILE A 144 8.37 -18.39 -1.12
N LYS A 145 7.18 -19.00 -1.22
CA LYS A 145 5.90 -18.32 -1.48
C LYS A 145 5.22 -17.99 -0.15
N ARG A 146 4.89 -16.73 0.07
CA ARG A 146 4.29 -16.25 1.33
C ARG A 146 3.11 -15.34 1.06
N LEU A 147 2.08 -15.47 1.88
CA LEU A 147 1.09 -14.43 2.09
C LEU A 147 1.62 -13.48 3.16
N ARG A 148 1.69 -12.19 2.84
CA ARG A 148 2.29 -11.15 3.67
C ARG A 148 1.22 -10.29 4.32
N PHE A 149 1.41 -9.96 5.59
CA PHE A 149 0.47 -9.21 6.39
C PHE A 149 1.12 -7.94 6.96
N ALA A 150 0.30 -6.88 7.13
CA ALA A 150 0.53 -5.81 8.08
C ALA A 150 -0.52 -5.96 9.18
N ASP A 151 -0.07 -6.13 10.42
CA ASP A 151 -0.91 -6.61 11.52
C ASP A 151 -1.66 -7.89 11.10
N ASP A 152 -2.99 -7.89 11.08
CA ASP A 152 -3.81 -9.03 10.66
C ASP A 152 -4.34 -8.92 9.22
N THR A 153 -3.96 -7.86 8.49
CA THR A 153 -4.49 -7.59 7.15
C THR A 153 -3.58 -8.17 6.07
N PRO A 154 -4.07 -9.04 5.18
CA PRO A 154 -3.29 -9.57 4.06
C PRO A 154 -3.05 -8.47 3.02
N LEU A 155 -1.79 -8.24 2.65
CA LEU A 155 -1.37 -7.17 1.74
C LEU A 155 -0.80 -7.67 0.42
N ALA A 156 -0.06 -8.77 0.45
CA ALA A 156 0.62 -9.26 -0.73
C ALA A 156 0.82 -10.79 -0.71
N ILE A 157 0.92 -11.36 -1.91
CA ILE A 157 1.44 -12.70 -2.12
C ILE A 157 2.78 -12.54 -2.82
N GLU A 158 3.86 -12.97 -2.18
CA GLU A 158 5.23 -12.90 -2.72
C GLU A 158 5.80 -14.29 -2.94
N THR A 159 6.48 -14.49 -4.06
CA THR A 159 7.35 -15.63 -4.32
C THR A 159 8.77 -15.12 -4.45
N SER A 160 9.60 -15.42 -3.47
CA SER A 160 11.03 -15.10 -3.48
C SER A 160 11.83 -16.33 -3.88
N THR A 161 12.72 -16.17 -4.87
CA THR A 161 13.62 -17.19 -5.37
C THR A 161 15.06 -16.74 -5.20
N VAL A 162 15.86 -17.56 -4.52
CA VAL A 162 17.26 -17.30 -4.18
C VAL A 162 18.09 -18.50 -4.61
N PRO A 163 19.29 -18.34 -5.21
CA PRO A 163 20.19 -19.46 -5.48
C PRO A 163 20.47 -20.28 -4.22
N ALA A 164 20.40 -21.63 -4.32
CA ALA A 164 20.54 -22.52 -3.17
C ALA A 164 21.92 -22.48 -2.50
N ASP A 165 22.95 -22.03 -3.21
CA ASP A 165 24.28 -21.82 -2.63
C ASP A 165 24.34 -20.59 -1.70
N ILE A 166 23.38 -19.66 -1.84
CA ILE A 166 23.21 -18.51 -0.96
C ILE A 166 22.30 -18.86 0.22
N ILE A 167 21.16 -19.52 -0.03
CA ILE A 167 20.26 -20.04 0.99
C ILE A 167 20.07 -21.54 0.78
N PRO A 168 20.97 -22.39 1.33
CA PRO A 168 20.86 -23.84 1.17
C PRO A 168 19.71 -24.47 1.97
N ASP A 169 19.27 -23.81 3.01
CA ASP A 169 18.12 -24.19 3.81
C ASP A 169 17.07 -23.04 3.81
N PRO A 170 15.97 -23.19 3.08
CA PRO A 170 14.94 -22.14 3.02
C PRO A 170 14.17 -21.95 4.33
N ASP A 171 14.30 -22.87 5.31
CA ASP A 171 13.62 -22.77 6.62
C ASP A 171 14.19 -21.65 7.48
N VAL A 172 15.40 -21.20 7.23
CA VAL A 172 15.99 -20.04 7.90
C VAL A 172 15.30 -18.70 7.57
N VAL A 173 14.47 -18.67 6.53
CA VAL A 173 13.69 -17.47 6.18
C VAL A 173 12.38 -17.50 6.95
N GLU A 174 12.38 -16.94 8.13
CA GLU A 174 11.20 -16.82 8.99
C GLU A 174 10.31 -15.65 8.55
N THR A 175 10.60 -14.43 9.00
CA THR A 175 9.81 -13.23 8.72
C THR A 175 10.37 -12.41 7.55
N SER A 176 11.70 -12.28 7.47
CA SER A 176 12.36 -11.43 6.49
C SER A 176 13.46 -12.17 5.73
N LEU A 177 13.34 -12.22 4.39
CA LEU A 177 14.41 -12.72 3.53
C LEU A 177 15.68 -11.89 3.68
N TYR A 178 15.56 -10.55 3.78
CA TYR A 178 16.72 -9.67 3.88
C TYR A 178 17.46 -9.80 5.21
N GLU A 179 16.77 -10.15 6.29
CA GLU A 179 17.41 -10.51 7.56
C GLU A 179 18.23 -11.80 7.43
N ALA A 180 17.66 -12.82 6.79
CA ALA A 180 18.34 -14.08 6.53
C ALA A 180 19.56 -13.92 5.60
N LEU A 181 19.48 -13.04 4.60
CA LEU A 181 20.59 -12.71 3.71
C LEU A 181 21.69 -11.90 4.43
N ARG A 182 21.30 -10.91 5.27
CA ARG A 182 22.26 -10.14 6.08
C ARG A 182 23.03 -11.02 7.04
N ALA A 183 22.38 -11.96 7.70
CA ALA A 183 23.02 -12.90 8.61
C ALA A 183 24.09 -13.79 7.93
N ARG A 184 24.12 -13.80 6.58
CA ARG A 184 25.08 -14.57 5.75
C ARG A 184 26.06 -13.69 4.97
N ASP A 185 26.08 -12.36 5.23
CA ASP A 185 26.85 -11.38 4.45
C ASP A 185 26.49 -11.39 2.94
N ARG A 186 25.23 -11.70 2.63
CA ARG A 186 24.67 -11.77 1.27
C ARG A 186 23.57 -10.74 1.03
N ALA A 187 23.54 -9.67 1.84
CA ALA A 187 22.55 -8.62 1.69
C ALA A 187 22.65 -7.94 0.30
N PRO A 188 21.52 -7.68 -0.35
CA PRO A 188 21.54 -6.93 -1.60
C PRO A 188 21.89 -5.46 -1.34
N VAL A 189 22.63 -4.85 -2.28
CA VAL A 189 23.00 -3.42 -2.25
C VAL A 189 22.29 -2.61 -3.32
N ARG A 190 21.66 -3.27 -4.30
CA ARG A 190 20.94 -2.67 -5.41
C ARG A 190 19.82 -3.60 -5.86
N ALA A 191 18.74 -3.03 -6.36
CA ALA A 191 17.68 -3.81 -7.03
C ALA A 191 17.14 -3.05 -8.25
N VAL A 192 16.61 -3.83 -9.19
CA VAL A 192 15.75 -3.35 -10.27
C VAL A 192 14.35 -3.87 -9.99
N GLN A 193 13.39 -2.99 -9.94
CA GLN A 193 12.00 -3.33 -9.69
C GLN A 193 11.13 -2.88 -10.86
N ARG A 194 10.29 -3.79 -11.34
CA ARG A 194 9.25 -3.52 -12.32
C ARG A 194 7.91 -3.62 -11.64
N VAL A 195 7.07 -2.62 -11.85
CA VAL A 195 5.69 -2.57 -11.32
C VAL A 195 4.75 -2.48 -12.52
N THR A 196 3.78 -3.38 -12.55
CA THR A 196 2.72 -3.38 -13.57
C THR A 196 1.38 -3.62 -12.88
N ALA A 197 0.27 -3.42 -13.60
CA ALA A 197 -1.06 -3.78 -13.11
C ALA A 197 -1.50 -5.09 -13.75
N CYS A 198 -2.23 -5.90 -12.99
CA CYS A 198 -2.91 -7.09 -13.52
C CYS A 198 -4.18 -7.39 -12.70
N ASN A 199 -5.02 -8.26 -13.25
CA ASN A 199 -6.20 -8.73 -12.54
C ASN A 199 -5.91 -10.09 -11.91
N LEU A 200 -6.37 -10.30 -10.67
CA LEU A 200 -6.12 -11.53 -9.94
C LEU A 200 -6.98 -12.70 -10.42
N ALA A 201 -6.36 -13.88 -10.48
CA ALA A 201 -7.08 -15.14 -10.55
C ALA A 201 -7.79 -15.44 -9.21
N LEU A 202 -8.88 -16.22 -9.27
CA LEU A 202 -9.74 -16.56 -8.12
C LEU A 202 -8.91 -17.04 -6.90
N LYS A 203 -8.00 -17.98 -7.09
CA LYS A 203 -7.22 -18.59 -6.01
C LYS A 203 -6.37 -17.58 -5.22
N ASP A 204 -5.75 -16.62 -5.90
CA ASP A 204 -4.91 -15.62 -5.26
C ASP A 204 -5.78 -14.47 -4.68
N ALA A 205 -6.93 -14.18 -5.29
CA ALA A 205 -7.92 -13.23 -4.77
C ALA A 205 -8.46 -13.66 -3.40
N GLU A 206 -8.86 -14.91 -3.26
CA GLU A 206 -9.35 -15.47 -1.98
C GLU A 206 -8.30 -15.33 -0.86
N LEU A 207 -7.01 -15.57 -1.17
CA LEU A 207 -5.93 -15.42 -0.19
C LEU A 207 -5.74 -13.98 0.29
N LEU A 208 -5.98 -13.00 -0.59
CA LEU A 208 -5.86 -11.57 -0.29
C LEU A 208 -7.15 -10.96 0.25
N GLY A 209 -8.25 -11.72 0.34
CA GLY A 209 -9.55 -11.20 0.72
C GLY A 209 -10.15 -10.25 -0.33
N LEU A 210 -9.86 -10.52 -1.61
CA LEU A 210 -10.32 -9.79 -2.78
C LEU A 210 -11.26 -10.65 -3.63
N THR A 211 -11.89 -10.05 -4.63
CA THR A 211 -12.72 -10.73 -5.62
C THR A 211 -11.89 -11.10 -6.86
N ALA A 212 -12.22 -12.20 -7.49
CA ALA A 212 -11.60 -12.57 -8.77
C ALA A 212 -11.80 -11.47 -9.81
N GLY A 213 -10.72 -11.05 -10.47
CA GLY A 213 -10.73 -9.94 -11.42
C GLY A 213 -10.39 -8.58 -10.81
N ASP A 214 -10.29 -8.45 -9.50
CA ASP A 214 -9.82 -7.21 -8.88
C ASP A 214 -8.39 -6.88 -9.35
N ALA A 215 -8.15 -5.59 -9.58
CA ALA A 215 -6.87 -5.07 -10.03
C ALA A 215 -5.86 -5.03 -8.88
N VAL A 216 -4.65 -5.50 -9.13
CA VAL A 216 -3.53 -5.47 -8.19
C VAL A 216 -2.26 -4.96 -8.86
N LEU A 217 -1.28 -4.57 -8.05
CA LEU A 217 0.06 -4.27 -8.53
C LEU A 217 0.85 -5.57 -8.60
N SER A 218 1.32 -5.91 -9.80
CA SER A 218 2.26 -7.01 -10.04
C SER A 218 3.67 -6.47 -9.98
N ILE A 219 4.50 -7.03 -9.10
CA ILE A 219 5.87 -6.59 -8.87
C ILE A 219 6.83 -7.72 -9.22
N GLN A 220 7.88 -7.36 -9.97
CA GLN A 220 9.05 -8.20 -10.16
C GLN A 220 10.27 -7.41 -9.70
N ARG A 221 11.02 -7.96 -8.75
CA ARG A 221 12.26 -7.39 -8.22
C ARG A 221 13.42 -8.34 -8.46
N THR A 222 14.49 -7.81 -9.03
CA THR A 222 15.78 -8.50 -9.13
C THR A 222 16.80 -7.74 -8.28
N ALA A 223 17.36 -8.38 -7.26
CA ALA A 223 18.28 -7.76 -6.33
C ALA A 223 19.71 -8.30 -6.50
N PHE A 224 20.69 -7.42 -6.30
CA PHE A 224 22.10 -7.65 -6.62
C PHE A 224 22.97 -7.44 -5.37
N MET A 225 23.95 -8.32 -5.18
CA MET A 225 25.03 -8.14 -4.23
C MET A 225 26.08 -7.12 -4.75
N ARG A 226 27.03 -6.78 -3.89
CA ARG A 226 28.09 -5.81 -4.20
C ARG A 226 28.99 -6.24 -5.37
N ASP A 227 29.19 -7.54 -5.57
CA ASP A 227 29.94 -8.13 -6.65
C ASP A 227 29.16 -8.19 -7.97
N GLY A 228 27.91 -7.71 -7.99
CA GLY A 228 27.03 -7.71 -9.16
C GLY A 228 26.24 -9.00 -9.35
N ARG A 229 26.50 -10.03 -8.56
CA ARG A 229 25.73 -11.28 -8.62
C ARG A 229 24.29 -11.07 -8.16
N ILE A 230 23.34 -11.70 -8.84
CA ILE A 230 21.94 -11.66 -8.47
C ILE A 230 21.70 -12.61 -7.30
N VAL A 231 21.16 -12.07 -6.22
CA VAL A 231 20.87 -12.79 -4.97
C VAL A 231 19.41 -13.18 -4.85
N GLU A 232 18.52 -12.44 -5.49
CA GLU A 232 17.08 -12.60 -5.34
C GLU A 232 16.35 -12.26 -6.65
N LEU A 233 15.38 -13.09 -6.97
CA LEU A 233 14.25 -12.77 -7.86
C LEU A 233 12.97 -12.91 -7.05
N THR A 234 12.27 -11.81 -6.82
CA THR A 234 10.95 -11.83 -6.16
C THR A 234 9.88 -11.37 -7.13
N THR A 235 8.82 -12.15 -7.24
CA THR A 235 7.58 -11.78 -7.92
C THR A 235 6.43 -11.75 -6.91
N GLY A 236 5.46 -10.86 -7.10
CA GLY A 236 4.33 -10.80 -6.17
C GLY A 236 3.18 -9.96 -6.67
N TYR A 237 2.04 -10.17 -6.01
CA TYR A 237 0.80 -9.42 -6.19
C TYR A 237 0.53 -8.63 -4.92
N TYR A 238 0.35 -7.32 -5.06
CA TYR A 238 0.12 -6.39 -3.95
C TYR A 238 -1.25 -5.74 -4.11
N ARG A 239 -1.99 -5.64 -3.05
CA ARG A 239 -3.32 -5.00 -3.02
C ARG A 239 -3.19 -3.52 -3.38
N SER A 240 -3.76 -3.12 -4.52
CA SER A 240 -3.72 -1.73 -5.02
C SER A 240 -4.59 -0.77 -4.22
N ASP A 241 -5.57 -1.30 -3.49
CA ASP A 241 -6.40 -0.54 -2.56
C ASP A 241 -5.68 -0.18 -1.26
N MET A 242 -4.59 -0.90 -0.91
CA MET A 242 -3.86 -0.75 0.36
C MET A 242 -2.37 -0.44 0.19
N TYR A 243 -1.82 -0.49 -1.02
CA TYR A 243 -0.38 -0.36 -1.29
C TYR A 243 -0.11 0.61 -2.43
N ASP A 244 0.71 1.63 -2.18
CA ASP A 244 1.15 2.62 -3.16
C ASP A 244 2.68 2.62 -3.29
N PHE A 245 3.16 2.88 -4.51
CA PHE A 245 4.55 3.19 -4.78
C PHE A 245 4.70 4.68 -5.07
N VAL A 246 5.53 5.35 -4.28
CA VAL A 246 5.75 6.79 -4.36
C VAL A 246 7.21 7.07 -4.72
N THR A 247 7.44 7.98 -5.65
CA THR A 247 8.77 8.51 -5.95
C THR A 247 8.70 10.03 -6.10
N GLU A 248 9.70 10.72 -5.57
CA GLU A 248 9.90 12.14 -5.82
C GLU A 248 10.71 12.31 -7.11
N LEU A 249 10.19 13.07 -8.04
CA LEU A 249 10.88 13.41 -9.29
C LEU A 249 11.47 14.82 -9.16
N ARG A 250 12.74 14.98 -9.51
CA ARG A 250 13.40 16.28 -9.62
C ARG A 250 13.87 16.47 -11.06
N PRO A 251 13.85 17.71 -11.60
CA PRO A 251 14.48 17.97 -12.89
C PRO A 251 15.95 17.56 -12.83
N GLU A 252 16.48 17.04 -13.94
CA GLU A 252 17.93 16.91 -14.07
C GLU A 252 18.54 18.31 -13.95
N ALA A 253 19.59 18.45 -13.13
CA ALA A 253 20.34 19.68 -13.09
C ALA A 253 20.98 19.86 -14.48
N ASP A 254 20.74 21.01 -15.12
CA ASP A 254 21.44 21.39 -16.34
C ASP A 254 22.95 21.38 -16.00
N GLU A 255 23.73 20.51 -16.69
CA GLU A 255 25.17 20.46 -16.63
C GLU A 255 25.82 21.71 -17.27
#